data_031b74c26f90658d0c8c5bf7fba6ed1b
#
_entry.id   031b74c26f90658d0c8c5bf7fba6ed1b
#
_cell.length_a   1.000
_cell.length_b   1.000
_cell.length_c   1.000
_cell.angle_alpha   90.00
_cell.angle_beta   90.00
_cell.angle_gamma   90.00
#
_symmetry.space_group_name_H-M   'P 1'
#
loop_
_entity.id
_entity.type
_entity.pdbx_description
1 polymer ?
#
loop_
_entity_poly.entity_id
_entity_poly.type
_entity_poly.pdbx_seq_one_letter_code
_entity_poly.pdbx_strand_id
1 'polypeptide(L)'
;MTILVTGATGRIGRQVVQQLVKRGVDLRVLVRDPSKANFPAGVEVVRGDLLDIDSLRTALSGVSTLFLLNAVAGDEFAQALIALNVAREQGVERVVYLSVIHSDRFVNVPHFAVKSGAERMIQRMGFSATILRPAYFIDNELMIKDVIVNHGVYPMPIGSKGIAMVDARDIAEVAAIELIRRDRAPGKLPIDTINLVGPDTLTGSDVAAIWSDVLGRPVAYGGDDPTGFEQNLATFMPKWMAYEMRLMAERFVSDGMIPETGDVERLIRILGRPLHSYRNFATEIAATT
;
A
#
# COMPACT_ATOMS: atom_id res chain seq x y z
N MET A 1 3.39 -25.53 -1.06
CA MET A 1 4.03 -24.37 -0.38
C MET A 1 2.94 -23.34 -0.17
N THR A 2 2.71 -22.93 1.09
CA THR A 2 1.57 -22.07 1.46
C THR A 2 2.04 -20.64 1.65
N ILE A 3 1.36 -19.68 1.00
CA ILE A 3 1.60 -18.24 1.19
C ILE A 3 0.60 -17.71 2.22
N LEU A 4 1.07 -17.06 3.28
CA LEU A 4 0.21 -16.37 4.24
C LEU A 4 0.09 -14.88 3.87
N VAL A 5 -1.15 -14.37 3.83
CA VAL A 5 -1.44 -12.95 3.60
C VAL A 5 -2.04 -12.34 4.87
N THR A 6 -1.38 -11.30 5.43
CA THR A 6 -1.96 -10.45 6.45
C THR A 6 -2.69 -9.26 5.81
N GLY A 7 -3.55 -8.57 6.55
CA GLY A 7 -4.33 -7.46 6.00
C GLY A 7 -5.28 -7.85 4.86
N ALA A 8 -5.60 -9.14 4.72
CA ALA A 8 -6.35 -9.71 3.60
C ALA A 8 -7.76 -9.14 3.41
N THR A 9 -8.38 -8.61 4.45
CA THR A 9 -9.72 -7.99 4.38
C THR A 9 -9.70 -6.53 3.92
N GLY A 10 -8.51 -5.91 3.92
CA GLY A 10 -8.31 -4.55 3.42
C GLY A 10 -8.31 -4.47 1.90
N ARG A 11 -8.30 -3.24 1.36
CA ARG A 11 -8.37 -2.98 -0.09
C ARG A 11 -7.23 -3.66 -0.87
N ILE A 12 -5.99 -3.43 -0.46
CA ILE A 12 -4.81 -4.04 -1.13
C ILE A 12 -4.80 -5.55 -0.90
N GLY A 13 -4.98 -6.01 0.35
CA GLY A 13 -4.92 -7.44 0.68
C GLY A 13 -5.94 -8.27 -0.09
N ARG A 14 -7.18 -7.78 -0.26
CA ARG A 14 -8.19 -8.46 -1.08
C ARG A 14 -7.76 -8.62 -2.54
N GLN A 15 -7.16 -7.59 -3.12
CA GLN A 15 -6.68 -7.65 -4.50
C GLN A 15 -5.48 -8.60 -4.62
N VAL A 16 -4.56 -8.59 -3.66
CA VAL A 16 -3.43 -9.56 -3.61
C VAL A 16 -3.96 -11.00 -3.54
N VAL A 17 -4.93 -11.26 -2.67
CA VAL A 17 -5.58 -12.58 -2.57
C VAL A 17 -6.20 -12.98 -3.90
N GLN A 18 -6.94 -12.08 -4.57
CA GLN A 18 -7.54 -12.37 -5.88
C GLN A 18 -6.48 -12.69 -6.94
N GLN A 19 -5.36 -11.95 -6.96
CA GLN A 19 -4.26 -12.19 -7.88
C GLN A 19 -3.57 -13.54 -7.62
N LEU A 20 -3.41 -13.95 -6.36
CA LEU A 20 -2.82 -15.23 -5.97
C LEU A 20 -3.76 -16.40 -6.32
N VAL A 21 -5.05 -16.27 -6.05
CA VAL A 21 -6.07 -17.29 -6.42
C VAL A 21 -6.08 -17.53 -7.92
N LYS A 22 -6.07 -16.46 -8.73
CA LYS A 22 -6.01 -16.59 -10.22
C LYS A 22 -4.77 -17.34 -10.69
N ARG A 23 -3.69 -17.35 -9.90
CA ARG A 23 -2.42 -18.01 -10.22
C ARG A 23 -2.28 -19.40 -9.61
N GLY A 24 -3.32 -19.90 -8.92
CA GLY A 24 -3.42 -21.28 -8.43
C GLY A 24 -2.40 -21.64 -7.36
N VAL A 25 -2.09 -20.71 -6.43
CA VAL A 25 -1.19 -20.98 -5.30
C VAL A 25 -1.96 -21.37 -4.05
N ASP A 26 -1.36 -22.21 -3.19
CA ASP A 26 -1.91 -22.52 -1.87
C ASP A 26 -1.85 -21.27 -1.00
N LEU A 27 -3.00 -20.84 -0.51
CA LEU A 27 -3.17 -19.53 0.12
C LEU A 27 -3.86 -19.64 1.46
N ARG A 28 -3.24 -19.03 2.46
CA ARG A 28 -3.81 -18.80 3.79
C ARG A 28 -3.95 -17.30 4.04
N VAL A 29 -5.03 -16.89 4.69
CA VAL A 29 -5.25 -15.49 5.10
C VAL A 29 -5.44 -15.39 6.60
N LEU A 30 -4.78 -14.40 7.22
CA LEU A 30 -4.97 -14.06 8.62
C LEU A 30 -6.06 -13.00 8.74
N VAL A 31 -7.12 -13.28 9.51
CA VAL A 31 -8.22 -12.35 9.72
C VAL A 31 -8.63 -12.32 11.20
N ARG A 32 -8.97 -11.15 11.71
CA ARG A 32 -9.45 -10.99 13.09
C ARG A 32 -10.84 -11.60 13.31
N ASP A 33 -11.68 -11.45 12.30
CA ASP A 33 -13.07 -11.94 12.33
C ASP A 33 -13.40 -12.76 11.06
N PRO A 34 -13.31 -14.09 11.12
CA PRO A 34 -13.63 -14.95 9.97
C PRO A 34 -15.06 -14.82 9.46
N SER A 35 -16.02 -14.41 10.30
CA SER A 35 -17.42 -14.26 9.88
C SER A 35 -17.61 -13.13 8.86
N LYS A 36 -16.70 -12.17 8.82
CA LYS A 36 -16.67 -11.04 7.86
C LYS A 36 -15.76 -11.31 6.65
N ALA A 37 -15.11 -12.48 6.63
CA ALA A 37 -14.17 -12.86 5.59
C ALA A 37 -14.92 -13.53 4.44
N ASN A 38 -15.00 -12.84 3.30
CA ASN A 38 -15.55 -13.39 2.06
C ASN A 38 -14.42 -13.54 1.05
N PHE A 39 -13.90 -14.77 0.93
CA PHE A 39 -12.83 -15.14 0.01
C PHE A 39 -13.28 -16.24 -0.96
N PRO A 40 -12.65 -16.35 -2.14
CA PRO A 40 -12.90 -17.44 -3.07
C PRO A 40 -12.66 -18.83 -2.42
N ALA A 41 -13.31 -19.85 -2.97
CA ALA A 41 -13.06 -21.23 -2.57
C ALA A 41 -11.59 -21.61 -2.73
N GLY A 42 -11.06 -22.40 -1.80
CA GLY A 42 -9.65 -22.80 -1.75
C GLY A 42 -8.73 -21.88 -0.95
N VAL A 43 -9.23 -20.74 -0.47
CA VAL A 43 -8.47 -19.88 0.46
C VAL A 43 -8.69 -20.38 1.89
N GLU A 44 -7.62 -20.77 2.58
CA GLU A 44 -7.66 -21.14 4.00
C GLU A 44 -7.77 -19.87 4.85
N VAL A 45 -8.85 -19.74 5.62
CA VAL A 45 -9.08 -18.59 6.51
C VAL A 45 -8.73 -18.98 7.94
N VAL A 46 -7.75 -18.31 8.52
CA VAL A 46 -7.31 -18.52 9.90
C VAL A 46 -7.60 -17.27 10.72
N ARG A 47 -8.25 -17.49 11.89
CA ARG A 47 -8.46 -16.41 12.86
C ARG A 47 -7.15 -16.07 13.56
N GLY A 48 -6.83 -14.77 13.67
CA GLY A 48 -5.71 -14.29 14.47
C GLY A 48 -5.54 -12.78 14.41
N ASP A 49 -4.65 -12.31 15.26
CA ASP A 49 -4.27 -10.90 15.37
C ASP A 49 -2.75 -10.77 15.39
N LEU A 50 -2.21 -9.69 14.83
CA LEU A 50 -0.76 -9.45 14.76
C LEU A 50 -0.13 -9.17 16.14
N LEU A 51 -0.94 -8.92 17.18
CA LEU A 51 -0.50 -8.79 18.56
C LEU A 51 -0.73 -10.07 19.38
N ASP A 52 -1.46 -11.06 18.85
CA ASP A 52 -1.68 -12.35 19.51
C ASP A 52 -0.67 -13.39 18.99
N ILE A 53 0.35 -13.64 19.79
CA ILE A 53 1.50 -14.48 19.44
C ILE A 53 1.07 -15.92 19.16
N ASP A 54 0.13 -16.48 19.91
CA ASP A 54 -0.29 -17.88 19.75
C ASP A 54 -1.13 -18.06 18.48
N SER A 55 -1.97 -17.10 18.16
CA SER A 55 -2.70 -17.09 16.90
C SER A 55 -1.76 -16.92 15.69
N LEU A 56 -0.72 -16.10 15.81
CA LEU A 56 0.31 -15.94 14.78
C LEU A 56 1.12 -17.24 14.57
N ARG A 57 1.53 -17.92 15.65
CA ARG A 57 2.22 -19.22 15.55
C ARG A 57 1.37 -20.24 14.81
N THR A 58 0.09 -20.29 15.14
CA THR A 58 -0.86 -21.17 14.45
C THR A 58 -0.98 -20.81 12.96
N ALA A 59 -1.16 -19.53 12.65
CA ALA A 59 -1.31 -19.06 11.28
C ALA A 59 -0.05 -19.27 10.41
N LEU A 60 1.14 -19.13 10.99
CA LEU A 60 2.43 -19.26 10.31
C LEU A 60 2.95 -20.72 10.25
N SER A 61 2.31 -21.65 10.94
CA SER A 61 2.70 -23.06 10.91
C SER A 61 2.59 -23.63 9.49
N GLY A 62 3.69 -24.18 8.94
CA GLY A 62 3.76 -24.74 7.59
C GLY A 62 3.74 -23.72 6.44
N VAL A 63 3.81 -22.43 6.75
CA VAL A 63 3.89 -21.35 5.76
C VAL A 63 5.30 -21.25 5.19
N SER A 64 5.42 -21.09 3.88
CA SER A 64 6.70 -20.92 3.19
C SER A 64 7.04 -19.43 2.92
N THR A 65 6.03 -18.61 2.72
CA THR A 65 6.19 -17.18 2.34
C THR A 65 5.13 -16.33 3.01
N LEU A 66 5.54 -15.20 3.58
CA LEU A 66 4.67 -14.24 4.24
C LEU A 66 4.50 -12.97 3.40
N PHE A 67 3.25 -12.58 3.12
CA PHE A 67 2.92 -11.20 2.75
C PHE A 67 2.58 -10.42 4.01
N LEU A 68 3.46 -9.51 4.41
CA LEU A 68 3.24 -8.66 5.59
C LEU A 68 2.70 -7.31 5.18
N LEU A 69 1.42 -7.09 5.47
CA LEU A 69 0.69 -5.85 5.28
C LEU A 69 0.06 -5.44 6.61
N ASN A 70 0.50 -4.32 7.16
CA ASN A 70 -0.03 -3.69 8.36
C ASN A 70 -0.88 -2.47 8.00
N ALA A 71 -1.96 -2.25 8.74
CA ALA A 71 -2.69 -0.99 8.69
C ALA A 71 -1.89 0.11 9.42
N VAL A 72 -2.06 1.36 9.00
CA VAL A 72 -1.56 2.51 9.76
C VAL A 72 -2.33 2.58 11.08
N ALA A 73 -1.65 2.28 12.17
CA ALA A 73 -2.19 2.22 13.52
C ALA A 73 -1.11 2.61 14.54
N GLY A 74 -1.51 3.00 15.75
CA GLY A 74 -0.56 3.43 16.78
C GLY A 74 0.42 2.34 17.23
N ASP A 75 0.11 1.08 16.98
CA ASP A 75 0.90 -0.11 17.31
C ASP A 75 1.50 -0.81 16.07
N GLU A 76 1.45 -0.17 14.91
CA GLU A 76 1.90 -0.75 13.63
C GLU A 76 3.31 -1.35 13.70
N PHE A 77 4.24 -0.67 14.36
CA PHE A 77 5.61 -1.14 14.49
C PHE A 77 5.72 -2.42 15.33
N ALA A 78 5.00 -2.45 16.47
CA ALA A 78 4.95 -3.65 17.31
C ALA A 78 4.36 -4.84 16.53
N GLN A 79 3.27 -4.64 15.81
CA GLN A 79 2.65 -5.66 14.96
C GLN A 79 3.64 -6.21 13.93
N ALA A 80 4.37 -5.34 13.23
CA ALA A 80 5.36 -5.76 12.23
C ALA A 80 6.51 -6.57 12.86
N LEU A 81 7.06 -6.12 13.99
CA LEU A 81 8.16 -6.80 14.67
C LEU A 81 7.74 -8.16 15.24
N ILE A 82 6.56 -8.24 15.85
CA ILE A 82 6.03 -9.51 16.38
C ILE A 82 5.84 -10.49 15.23
N ALA A 83 5.19 -10.06 14.15
CA ALA A 83 4.95 -10.93 12.98
C ALA A 83 6.27 -11.46 12.38
N LEU A 84 7.29 -10.61 12.23
CA LEU A 84 8.60 -11.02 11.71
C LEU A 84 9.34 -11.99 12.64
N ASN A 85 9.29 -11.77 13.97
CA ASN A 85 9.91 -12.68 14.93
C ASN A 85 9.21 -14.04 14.94
N VAL A 86 7.88 -14.07 15.00
CA VAL A 86 7.12 -15.32 14.96
C VAL A 86 7.28 -16.03 13.62
N ALA A 87 7.32 -15.32 12.51
CA ALA A 87 7.62 -15.90 11.20
C ALA A 87 8.98 -16.63 11.21
N ARG A 88 10.01 -16.01 11.79
CA ARG A 88 11.33 -16.63 11.93
C ARG A 88 11.31 -17.84 12.86
N GLU A 89 10.62 -17.77 13.99
CA GLU A 89 10.42 -18.92 14.91
C GLU A 89 9.77 -20.13 14.19
N GLN A 90 8.82 -19.86 13.28
CA GLN A 90 8.12 -20.88 12.49
C GLN A 90 8.90 -21.33 11.24
N GLY A 91 10.11 -20.85 11.03
CA GLY A 91 10.94 -21.22 9.87
C GLY A 91 10.56 -20.54 8.56
N VAL A 92 9.72 -19.51 8.60
CA VAL A 92 9.39 -18.70 7.42
C VAL A 92 10.58 -17.79 7.10
N GLU A 93 11.22 -18.02 5.96
CA GLU A 93 12.40 -17.25 5.54
C GLU A 93 12.11 -16.24 4.42
N ARG A 94 10.95 -16.32 3.79
CA ARG A 94 10.58 -15.51 2.62
C ARG A 94 9.48 -14.51 3.00
N VAL A 95 9.74 -13.23 2.71
CA VAL A 95 8.81 -12.15 3.05
C VAL A 95 8.64 -11.21 1.87
N VAL A 96 7.39 -10.81 1.61
CA VAL A 96 7.09 -9.63 0.81
C VAL A 96 6.43 -8.63 1.75
N TYR A 97 7.05 -7.48 1.93
CA TYR A 97 6.61 -6.45 2.87
C TYR A 97 6.08 -5.23 2.14
N LEU A 98 4.87 -4.77 2.49
CA LEU A 98 4.31 -3.53 1.97
C LEU A 98 4.74 -2.34 2.85
N SER A 99 5.75 -1.64 2.38
CA SER A 99 6.33 -0.43 2.97
C SER A 99 5.71 0.84 2.37
N VAL A 100 6.51 1.88 2.18
CA VAL A 100 6.15 3.14 1.51
C VAL A 100 7.39 3.74 0.86
N ILE A 101 7.24 4.42 -0.28
CA ILE A 101 8.33 5.15 -0.93
C ILE A 101 8.86 6.26 0.00
N HIS A 102 10.15 6.54 -0.06
CA HIS A 102 10.81 7.55 0.77
C HIS A 102 10.67 7.35 2.28
N SER A 103 10.43 6.11 2.75
CA SER A 103 10.34 5.79 4.18
C SER A 103 11.59 6.20 4.98
N ASP A 104 12.74 6.22 4.32
CA ASP A 104 14.04 6.61 4.87
C ASP A 104 14.33 8.13 4.78
N ARG A 105 13.55 8.88 4.01
CA ARG A 105 13.67 10.33 3.84
C ARG A 105 12.66 11.11 4.66
N PHE A 106 11.40 10.66 4.70
CA PHE A 106 10.30 11.33 5.40
C PHE A 106 10.21 10.88 6.87
N VAL A 107 11.34 10.87 7.55
CA VAL A 107 11.48 10.33 8.92
C VAL A 107 10.69 11.08 10.00
N ASN A 108 10.19 12.29 9.69
CA ASN A 108 9.29 13.02 10.57
C ASN A 108 7.83 12.59 10.44
N VAL A 109 7.48 11.78 9.43
CA VAL A 109 6.14 11.21 9.25
C VAL A 109 6.10 9.86 9.97
N PRO A 110 5.33 9.70 11.07
CA PRO A 110 5.41 8.53 11.94
C PRO A 110 5.26 7.19 11.20
N HIS A 111 4.24 7.00 10.38
CA HIS A 111 4.06 5.74 9.65
C HIS A 111 5.16 5.46 8.60
N PHE A 112 5.82 6.48 8.05
CA PHE A 112 7.00 6.27 7.18
C PHE A 112 8.20 5.79 7.99
N ALA A 113 8.45 6.41 9.15
CA ALA A 113 9.51 6.00 10.07
C ALA A 113 9.32 4.57 10.59
N VAL A 114 8.08 4.20 10.94
CA VAL A 114 7.71 2.84 11.33
C VAL A 114 8.04 1.83 10.24
N LYS A 115 7.69 2.13 9.00
CA LYS A 115 7.96 1.25 7.86
C LYS A 115 9.45 1.12 7.59
N SER A 116 10.21 2.22 7.65
CA SER A 116 11.67 2.20 7.57
C SER A 116 12.29 1.33 8.67
N GLY A 117 11.75 1.40 9.89
CA GLY A 117 12.15 0.54 11.01
C GLY A 117 11.93 -0.95 10.71
N ALA A 118 10.77 -1.32 10.18
CA ALA A 118 10.45 -2.70 9.80
C ALA A 118 11.35 -3.20 8.66
N GLU A 119 11.64 -2.38 7.65
CA GLU A 119 12.59 -2.70 6.58
C GLU A 119 13.98 -3.05 7.13
N ARG A 120 14.47 -2.23 8.07
CA ARG A 120 15.76 -2.49 8.74
C ARG A 120 15.75 -3.80 9.52
N MET A 121 14.65 -4.15 10.17
CA MET A 121 14.52 -5.43 10.86
C MET A 121 14.51 -6.60 9.87
N ILE A 122 13.78 -6.51 8.76
CA ILE A 122 13.82 -7.51 7.69
C ILE A 122 15.25 -7.77 7.22
N GLN A 123 16.03 -6.69 7.00
CA GLN A 123 17.43 -6.78 6.59
C GLN A 123 18.29 -7.43 7.68
N ARG A 124 18.19 -6.98 8.93
CA ARG A 124 18.99 -7.46 10.07
C ARG A 124 18.70 -8.92 10.41
N MET A 125 17.45 -9.34 10.28
CA MET A 125 17.04 -10.73 10.50
C MET A 125 17.42 -11.65 9.35
N GLY A 126 17.89 -11.13 8.22
CA GLY A 126 18.38 -11.89 7.08
C GLY A 126 17.28 -12.63 6.32
N PHE A 127 16.07 -12.08 6.23
CA PHE A 127 15.02 -12.64 5.39
C PHE A 127 15.37 -12.57 3.90
N SER A 128 14.89 -13.55 3.14
CA SER A 128 14.82 -13.47 1.68
C SER A 128 13.60 -12.61 1.33
N ALA A 129 13.78 -11.30 1.15
CA ALA A 129 12.63 -10.37 1.12
C ALA A 129 12.53 -9.52 -0.14
N THR A 130 11.28 -9.21 -0.55
CA THR A 130 10.97 -8.07 -1.41
C THR A 130 10.29 -7.01 -0.57
N ILE A 131 10.84 -5.80 -0.58
CA ILE A 131 10.27 -4.62 0.05
C ILE A 131 9.57 -3.83 -1.05
N LEU A 132 8.25 -3.74 -0.97
CA LEU A 132 7.42 -2.98 -1.89
C LEU A 132 7.20 -1.58 -1.29
N ARG A 133 7.66 -0.55 -1.97
CA ARG A 133 7.56 0.84 -1.53
C ARG A 133 6.57 1.62 -2.41
N PRO A 134 5.26 1.50 -2.18
CA PRO A 134 4.28 2.26 -2.95
C PRO A 134 4.34 3.75 -2.65
N ALA A 135 4.06 4.55 -3.69
CA ALA A 135 3.70 5.95 -3.58
C ALA A 135 2.26 6.09 -3.04
N TYR A 136 1.72 7.30 -3.03
CA TYR A 136 0.34 7.54 -2.62
C TYR A 136 -0.64 6.73 -3.48
N PHE A 137 -1.57 6.04 -2.83
CA PHE A 137 -2.55 5.20 -3.54
C PHE A 137 -3.63 6.08 -4.17
N ILE A 138 -3.85 5.93 -5.47
CA ILE A 138 -4.95 6.61 -6.17
C ILE A 138 -6.30 6.30 -5.50
N ASP A 139 -6.47 5.07 -5.01
CA ASP A 139 -7.70 4.63 -4.33
C ASP A 139 -8.06 5.42 -3.07
N ASN A 140 -7.13 6.15 -2.46
CA ASN A 140 -7.43 7.02 -1.32
C ASN A 140 -8.34 8.19 -1.73
N GLU A 141 -8.30 8.56 -3.00
CA GLU A 141 -9.14 9.62 -3.58
C GLU A 141 -10.64 9.30 -3.52
N LEU A 142 -11.01 8.03 -3.32
CA LEU A 142 -12.43 7.66 -3.10
C LEU A 142 -13.02 8.34 -1.86
N MET A 143 -12.20 8.73 -0.88
CA MET A 143 -12.66 9.43 0.33
C MET A 143 -13.06 10.88 0.04
N ILE A 144 -12.51 11.47 -1.01
CA ILE A 144 -12.75 12.87 -1.42
C ILE A 144 -13.55 12.98 -2.72
N LYS A 145 -13.99 11.83 -3.26
CA LYS A 145 -14.76 11.75 -4.52
C LYS A 145 -15.92 12.75 -4.56
N ASP A 146 -16.71 12.80 -3.49
CA ASP A 146 -17.89 13.67 -3.45
C ASP A 146 -17.54 15.16 -3.50
N VAL A 147 -16.42 15.55 -2.89
CA VAL A 147 -15.91 16.92 -2.97
C VAL A 147 -15.53 17.28 -4.41
N ILE A 148 -14.85 16.37 -5.10
CA ILE A 148 -14.43 16.59 -6.48
C ILE A 148 -15.64 16.62 -7.40
N VAL A 149 -16.50 15.59 -7.33
CA VAL A 149 -17.60 15.40 -8.26
C VAL A 149 -18.75 16.36 -8.00
N ASN A 150 -19.10 16.69 -6.74
CA ASN A 150 -20.26 17.53 -6.44
C ASN A 150 -19.90 18.99 -6.27
N HIS A 151 -18.70 19.31 -5.77
CA HIS A 151 -18.29 20.68 -5.46
C HIS A 151 -17.24 21.26 -6.42
N GLY A 152 -16.66 20.44 -7.32
CA GLY A 152 -15.69 20.90 -8.31
C GLY A 152 -14.37 21.38 -7.68
N VAL A 153 -13.92 20.74 -6.59
CA VAL A 153 -12.67 21.09 -5.92
C VAL A 153 -11.86 19.82 -5.65
N TYR A 154 -10.58 19.83 -6.02
CA TYR A 154 -9.60 18.83 -5.59
C TYR A 154 -8.93 19.32 -4.31
N PRO A 155 -9.22 18.73 -3.13
CA PRO A 155 -8.87 19.32 -1.84
C PRO A 155 -7.54 18.84 -1.25
N MET A 156 -6.83 17.89 -1.90
CA MET A 156 -5.60 17.33 -1.36
C MET A 156 -4.41 18.28 -1.57
N PRO A 157 -3.68 18.68 -0.51
CA PRO A 157 -2.50 19.54 -0.61
C PRO A 157 -1.28 18.71 -1.07
N ILE A 158 -1.16 18.49 -2.39
CA ILE A 158 -0.08 17.68 -2.97
C ILE A 158 1.03 18.50 -3.63
N GLY A 159 0.91 19.81 -3.61
CA GLY A 159 1.94 20.73 -4.03
C GLY A 159 2.18 20.81 -5.53
N SER A 160 3.27 21.51 -5.85
CA SER A 160 3.75 21.73 -7.23
C SER A 160 4.97 20.87 -7.62
N LYS A 161 5.47 20.05 -6.69
CA LYS A 161 6.56 19.08 -6.97
C LYS A 161 6.05 17.84 -7.69
N GLY A 162 4.83 17.46 -7.38
CA GLY A 162 4.14 16.32 -7.95
C GLY A 162 4.29 15.03 -7.16
N ILE A 163 3.33 14.14 -7.37
CA ILE A 163 3.24 12.81 -6.76
C ILE A 163 3.00 11.77 -7.86
N ALA A 164 3.80 10.71 -7.88
CA ALA A 164 3.61 9.58 -8.78
C ALA A 164 2.63 8.56 -8.18
N MET A 165 1.35 8.92 -8.11
CA MET A 165 0.29 8.12 -7.50
C MET A 165 0.13 6.77 -8.17
N VAL A 166 0.01 5.70 -7.36
CA VAL A 166 -0.05 4.31 -7.85
C VAL A 166 -1.43 3.70 -7.64
N ASP A 167 -1.90 2.96 -8.63
CA ASP A 167 -3.16 2.21 -8.58
C ASP A 167 -3.00 0.93 -7.74
N ALA A 168 -3.97 0.64 -6.88
CA ALA A 168 -3.98 -0.54 -6.02
C ALA A 168 -3.92 -1.86 -6.81
N ARG A 169 -4.42 -1.88 -8.06
CA ARG A 169 -4.35 -3.03 -8.96
C ARG A 169 -2.91 -3.37 -9.33
N ASP A 170 -2.09 -2.36 -9.60
CA ASP A 170 -0.67 -2.53 -9.93
C ASP A 170 0.12 -2.99 -8.70
N ILE A 171 -0.16 -2.40 -7.53
CA ILE A 171 0.44 -2.84 -6.25
C ILE A 171 0.16 -4.33 -6.02
N ALA A 172 -1.10 -4.73 -6.13
CA ALA A 172 -1.52 -6.10 -5.85
C ALA A 172 -0.93 -7.12 -6.83
N GLU A 173 -0.84 -6.75 -8.11
CA GLU A 173 -0.28 -7.64 -9.12
C GLU A 173 1.23 -7.81 -8.94
N VAL A 174 1.98 -6.74 -8.70
CA VAL A 174 3.42 -6.82 -8.38
C VAL A 174 3.65 -7.63 -7.11
N ALA A 175 2.85 -7.40 -6.05
CA ALA A 175 2.94 -8.17 -4.81
C ALA A 175 2.74 -9.67 -5.05
N ALA A 176 1.74 -10.06 -5.85
CA ALA A 176 1.48 -11.47 -6.17
C ALA A 176 2.61 -12.09 -7.00
N ILE A 177 3.16 -11.37 -7.97
CA ILE A 177 4.31 -11.82 -8.78
C ILE A 177 5.51 -12.07 -7.86
N GLU A 178 5.84 -11.13 -6.98
CA GLU A 178 6.98 -11.23 -6.08
C GLU A 178 6.81 -12.33 -5.01
N LEU A 179 5.59 -12.50 -4.49
CA LEU A 179 5.28 -13.60 -3.58
C LEU A 179 5.55 -14.95 -4.24
N ILE A 180 5.05 -15.16 -5.47
CA ILE A 180 5.26 -16.40 -6.22
C ILE A 180 6.74 -16.58 -6.59
N ARG A 181 7.40 -15.50 -7.01
CA ARG A 181 8.84 -15.54 -7.33
C ARG A 181 9.66 -16.00 -6.15
N ARG A 182 9.37 -15.46 -4.96
CA ARG A 182 10.06 -15.84 -3.72
C ARG A 182 9.70 -17.25 -3.28
N ASP A 183 8.42 -17.59 -3.32
CA ASP A 183 7.91 -18.89 -2.87
C ASP A 183 8.50 -20.06 -3.67
N ARG A 184 8.64 -19.89 -4.98
CA ARG A 184 9.16 -20.92 -5.91
C ARG A 184 10.67 -20.94 -6.07
N ALA A 185 11.37 -19.97 -5.46
CA ALA A 185 12.82 -19.91 -5.58
C ALA A 185 13.48 -21.16 -4.96
N PRO A 186 14.44 -21.80 -5.65
CA PRO A 186 15.11 -23.00 -5.14
C PRO A 186 16.03 -22.71 -3.94
N GLY A 187 16.29 -21.43 -3.67
CA GLY A 187 17.15 -20.98 -2.57
C GLY A 187 16.83 -19.57 -2.14
N LYS A 188 17.65 -19.05 -1.23
CA LYS A 188 17.52 -17.69 -0.70
C LYS A 188 17.83 -16.65 -1.79
N LEU A 189 16.87 -15.81 -2.14
CA LEU A 189 17.11 -14.67 -3.01
C LEU A 189 17.59 -13.46 -2.18
N PRO A 190 18.43 -12.57 -2.73
CA PRO A 190 18.81 -11.34 -2.06
C PRO A 190 17.59 -10.47 -1.78
N ILE A 191 17.73 -9.55 -0.82
CA ILE A 191 16.71 -8.54 -0.58
C ILE A 191 16.62 -7.64 -1.82
N ASP A 192 15.39 -7.36 -2.22
CA ASP A 192 15.07 -6.51 -3.34
C ASP A 192 14.08 -5.42 -2.90
N THR A 193 14.28 -4.20 -3.33
CA THR A 193 13.37 -3.08 -3.06
C THR A 193 12.78 -2.59 -4.37
N ILE A 194 11.46 -2.48 -4.43
CA ILE A 194 10.72 -2.07 -5.62
C ILE A 194 9.84 -0.87 -5.24
N ASN A 195 10.14 0.30 -5.81
CA ASN A 195 9.25 1.43 -5.73
C ASN A 195 8.03 1.17 -6.63
N LEU A 196 6.83 1.33 -6.08
CA LEU A 196 5.56 1.15 -6.80
C LEU A 196 4.98 2.54 -7.05
N VAL A 197 5.05 2.98 -8.29
CA VAL A 197 4.69 4.33 -8.72
C VAL A 197 3.71 4.28 -9.89
N GLY A 198 2.96 5.36 -10.10
CA GLY A 198 2.17 5.53 -11.30
C GLY A 198 3.01 5.97 -12.50
N PRO A 199 2.40 6.00 -13.70
CA PRO A 199 3.09 6.38 -14.93
C PRO A 199 3.44 7.88 -14.97
N ASP A 200 2.68 8.70 -14.23
CA ASP A 200 2.77 10.16 -14.27
C ASP A 200 3.08 10.72 -12.88
N THR A 201 3.90 11.77 -12.84
CA THR A 201 4.09 12.58 -11.63
C THR A 201 3.18 13.81 -11.74
N LEU A 202 2.13 13.87 -10.93
CA LEU A 202 1.05 14.84 -11.02
C LEU A 202 1.11 15.87 -9.91
N THR A 203 0.99 17.15 -10.24
CA THR A 203 0.74 18.25 -9.29
C THR A 203 -0.75 18.36 -8.97
N GLY A 204 -1.11 19.14 -7.94
CA GLY A 204 -2.51 19.39 -7.62
C GLY A 204 -3.29 20.02 -8.77
N SER A 205 -2.63 20.91 -9.55
CA SER A 205 -3.20 21.53 -10.74
C SER A 205 -3.42 20.52 -11.88
N ASP A 206 -2.49 19.57 -12.06
CA ASP A 206 -2.65 18.52 -13.07
C ASP A 206 -3.82 17.61 -12.76
N VAL A 207 -3.96 17.23 -11.49
CA VAL A 207 -5.09 16.41 -11.02
C VAL A 207 -6.43 17.16 -11.24
N ALA A 208 -6.50 18.42 -10.86
CA ALA A 208 -7.70 19.25 -11.09
C ALA A 208 -8.02 19.38 -12.59
N ALA A 209 -7.02 19.51 -13.45
CA ALA A 209 -7.20 19.56 -14.91
C ALA A 209 -7.73 18.21 -15.44
N ILE A 210 -7.19 17.07 -14.98
CA ILE A 210 -7.70 15.74 -15.36
C ILE A 210 -9.18 15.60 -14.99
N TRP A 211 -9.57 15.98 -13.77
CA TRP A 211 -10.96 15.93 -13.37
C TRP A 211 -11.86 16.88 -14.16
N SER A 212 -11.34 18.08 -14.49
CA SER A 212 -12.08 19.04 -15.34
C SER A 212 -12.41 18.46 -16.71
N ASP A 213 -11.42 17.79 -17.33
CA ASP A 213 -11.61 17.13 -18.63
C ASP A 213 -12.62 15.98 -18.51
N VAL A 214 -12.46 15.13 -17.49
CA VAL A 214 -13.29 13.91 -17.31
C VAL A 214 -14.74 14.27 -17.00
N LEU A 215 -14.97 15.31 -16.18
CA LEU A 215 -16.32 15.75 -15.80
C LEU A 215 -16.95 16.71 -16.80
N GLY A 216 -16.20 17.22 -17.79
CA GLY A 216 -16.66 18.21 -18.76
C GLY A 216 -17.03 19.57 -18.12
N ARG A 217 -16.48 19.88 -16.96
CA ARG A 217 -16.72 21.14 -16.23
C ARG A 217 -15.52 21.49 -15.34
N PRO A 218 -15.34 22.78 -14.98
CA PRO A 218 -14.20 23.18 -14.16
C PRO A 218 -14.15 22.49 -12.80
N VAL A 219 -12.96 22.00 -12.46
CA VAL A 219 -12.56 21.55 -11.13
C VAL A 219 -11.33 22.35 -10.73
N ALA A 220 -11.42 23.04 -9.59
CA ALA A 220 -10.33 23.86 -9.08
C ALA A 220 -9.42 23.06 -8.15
N TYR A 221 -8.14 23.39 -8.14
CA TYR A 221 -7.24 22.91 -7.09
C TYR A 221 -7.47 23.71 -5.80
N GLY A 222 -7.69 23.02 -4.67
CA GLY A 222 -7.97 23.63 -3.37
C GLY A 222 -6.77 24.31 -2.70
N GLY A 223 -5.56 24.11 -3.26
CA GLY A 223 -4.32 24.72 -2.78
C GLY A 223 -3.57 23.88 -1.74
N ASP A 224 -2.45 24.44 -1.29
CA ASP A 224 -1.47 23.78 -0.41
C ASP A 224 -1.58 24.33 1.02
N ASP A 225 -2.64 23.93 1.73
CA ASP A 225 -2.83 24.23 3.15
C ASP A 225 -2.86 22.95 4.01
N PRO A 226 -1.70 22.41 4.42
CA PRO A 226 -1.64 21.24 5.29
C PRO A 226 -2.30 21.44 6.65
N THR A 227 -2.34 22.68 7.17
CA THR A 227 -2.98 22.98 8.46
C THR A 227 -4.50 22.91 8.36
N GLY A 228 -5.08 23.54 7.36
CA GLY A 228 -6.51 23.41 7.08
C GLY A 228 -6.91 21.97 6.75
N PHE A 229 -6.05 21.24 6.07
CA PHE A 229 -6.24 19.82 5.80
C PHE A 229 -6.33 19.00 7.10
N GLU A 230 -5.38 19.19 8.06
CA GLU A 230 -5.45 18.56 9.39
C GLU A 230 -6.75 18.89 10.12
N GLN A 231 -7.15 20.17 10.14
CA GLN A 231 -8.37 20.60 10.83
C GLN A 231 -9.61 19.91 10.27
N ASN A 232 -9.71 19.79 8.94
CA ASN A 232 -10.79 19.08 8.29
C ASN A 232 -10.80 17.59 8.64
N LEU A 233 -9.66 16.92 8.56
CA LEU A 233 -9.52 15.50 8.88
C LEU A 233 -9.88 15.21 10.35
N ALA A 234 -9.51 16.08 11.29
CA ALA A 234 -9.78 15.93 12.71
C ALA A 234 -11.28 15.94 13.07
N THR A 235 -12.16 16.29 12.11
CA THR A 235 -13.62 16.25 12.30
C THR A 235 -14.20 14.84 12.23
N PHE A 236 -13.51 13.89 11.56
CA PHE A 236 -14.02 12.54 11.32
C PHE A 236 -12.99 11.40 11.57
N MET A 237 -11.75 11.74 11.93
CA MET A 237 -10.74 10.77 12.30
C MET A 237 -10.02 11.14 13.61
N PRO A 238 -9.29 10.21 14.25
CA PRO A 238 -8.51 10.50 15.45
C PRO A 238 -7.50 11.63 15.21
N LYS A 239 -7.37 12.54 16.17
CA LYS A 239 -6.48 13.72 16.06
C LYS A 239 -5.02 13.36 15.75
N TRP A 240 -4.52 12.26 16.32
CA TRP A 240 -3.15 11.80 16.04
C TRP A 240 -2.97 11.41 14.57
N MET A 241 -3.98 10.82 13.96
CA MET A 241 -3.96 10.44 12.54
C MET A 241 -4.08 11.67 11.64
N ALA A 242 -4.96 12.63 11.98
CA ALA A 242 -5.07 13.90 11.25
C ALA A 242 -3.74 14.68 11.28
N TYR A 243 -3.09 14.73 12.44
CA TYR A 243 -1.76 15.33 12.59
C TYR A 243 -0.70 14.65 11.71
N GLU A 244 -0.69 13.33 11.70
CA GLU A 244 0.21 12.53 10.88
C GLU A 244 0.00 12.77 9.39
N MET A 245 -1.27 12.85 8.95
CA MET A 245 -1.61 13.18 7.57
C MET A 245 -1.16 14.60 7.19
N ARG A 246 -1.19 15.57 8.11
CA ARG A 246 -0.60 16.89 7.89
C ARG A 246 0.90 16.81 7.63
N LEU A 247 1.65 16.09 8.48
CA LEU A 247 3.09 15.91 8.28
C LEU A 247 3.41 15.27 6.92
N MET A 248 2.61 14.31 6.49
CA MET A 248 2.72 13.71 5.16
C MET A 248 2.44 14.75 4.07
N ALA A 249 1.37 15.52 4.19
CA ALA A 249 1.03 16.57 3.23
C ALA A 249 2.12 17.67 3.15
N GLU A 250 2.74 18.05 4.27
CA GLU A 250 3.89 18.95 4.26
C GLU A 250 5.04 18.41 3.42
N ARG A 251 5.31 17.09 3.48
CA ARG A 251 6.31 16.44 2.63
C ARG A 251 5.90 16.41 1.18
N PHE A 252 4.63 16.20 0.88
CA PHE A 252 4.13 16.27 -0.50
C PHE A 252 4.35 17.66 -1.10
N VAL A 253 4.06 18.70 -0.34
CA VAL A 253 4.23 20.09 -0.79
C VAL A 253 5.72 20.46 -0.95
N SER A 254 6.55 20.10 0.03
CA SER A 254 7.97 20.51 0.04
C SER A 254 8.87 19.65 -0.86
N ASP A 255 8.69 18.34 -0.84
CA ASP A 255 9.59 17.37 -1.48
C ASP A 255 8.95 16.67 -2.69
N GLY A 256 7.62 16.55 -2.72
CA GLY A 256 6.89 15.70 -3.64
C GLY A 256 7.04 14.22 -3.29
N MET A 257 6.47 13.36 -4.13
CA MET A 257 6.64 11.91 -4.05
C MET A 257 7.12 11.39 -5.41
N ILE A 258 8.38 11.74 -5.70
CA ILE A 258 8.99 11.60 -7.02
C ILE A 258 9.59 10.20 -7.16
N PRO A 259 9.34 9.48 -8.29
CA PRO A 259 9.97 8.20 -8.57
C PRO A 259 11.46 8.36 -8.83
N GLU A 260 12.21 7.30 -8.64
CA GLU A 260 13.59 7.22 -9.11
C GLU A 260 13.63 6.88 -10.60
N THR A 261 14.73 7.25 -11.25
CA THR A 261 14.91 6.92 -12.67
C THR A 261 14.85 5.43 -12.91
N GLY A 262 13.96 4.99 -13.80
CA GLY A 262 13.79 3.59 -14.17
C GLY A 262 12.73 2.84 -13.37
N ASP A 263 12.09 3.45 -12.35
CA ASP A 263 11.02 2.79 -11.57
C ASP A 263 9.83 2.39 -12.45
N VAL A 264 9.35 3.31 -13.28
CA VAL A 264 8.20 3.06 -14.19
C VAL A 264 8.52 1.93 -15.17
N GLU A 265 9.68 1.98 -15.82
CA GLU A 265 10.11 0.95 -16.77
C GLU A 265 10.30 -0.40 -16.08
N ARG A 266 10.78 -0.41 -14.83
CA ARG A 266 10.90 -1.62 -14.04
C ARG A 266 9.54 -2.25 -13.78
N LEU A 267 8.56 -1.46 -13.39
CA LEU A 267 7.19 -1.93 -13.13
C LEU A 267 6.53 -2.46 -14.41
N ILE A 268 6.68 -1.76 -15.53
CA ILE A 268 6.19 -2.24 -16.84
C ILE A 268 6.81 -3.60 -17.19
N ARG A 269 8.11 -3.79 -16.95
CA ARG A 269 8.75 -5.11 -17.18
C ARG A 269 8.23 -6.19 -16.25
N ILE A 270 7.97 -5.89 -14.97
CA ILE A 270 7.43 -6.86 -14.01
C ILE A 270 6.01 -7.26 -14.39
N LEU A 271 5.18 -6.29 -14.75
CA LEU A 271 3.76 -6.50 -15.07
C LEU A 271 3.53 -7.01 -16.49
N GLY A 272 4.46 -6.76 -17.41
CA GLY A 272 4.31 -7.08 -18.83
C GLY A 272 3.27 -6.23 -19.55
N ARG A 273 2.86 -5.10 -18.98
CA ARG A 273 1.87 -4.16 -19.50
C ARG A 273 2.10 -2.74 -18.99
N PRO A 274 1.50 -1.72 -19.62
CA PRO A 274 1.48 -0.36 -19.07
C PRO A 274 0.82 -0.30 -17.69
N LEU A 275 1.21 0.70 -16.87
CA LEU A 275 0.62 0.98 -15.57
C LEU A 275 -0.77 1.62 -15.73
N HIS A 276 -1.62 1.46 -14.72
CA HIS A 276 -2.88 2.21 -14.64
C HIS A 276 -2.57 3.67 -14.32
N SER A 277 -3.18 4.59 -15.10
CA SER A 277 -2.99 6.03 -14.89
C SER A 277 -4.05 6.61 -13.97
N TYR A 278 -3.75 7.79 -13.40
CA TYR A 278 -4.74 8.56 -12.64
C TYR A 278 -5.96 8.89 -13.50
N ARG A 279 -5.76 9.21 -14.79
CA ARG A 279 -6.87 9.51 -15.73
C ARG A 279 -7.79 8.31 -15.91
N ASN A 280 -7.25 7.09 -15.98
CA ASN A 280 -8.08 5.87 -16.03
C ASN A 280 -8.98 5.78 -14.80
N PHE A 281 -8.42 5.96 -13.61
CA PHE A 281 -9.17 5.98 -12.35
C PHE A 281 -10.26 7.06 -12.35
N ALA A 282 -9.93 8.31 -12.69
CA ALA A 282 -10.90 9.40 -12.72
C ALA A 282 -12.06 9.10 -13.68
N THR A 283 -11.77 8.53 -14.86
CA THR A 283 -12.78 8.13 -15.85
C THR A 283 -13.68 7.02 -15.30
N GLU A 284 -13.11 5.98 -14.68
CA GLU A 284 -13.87 4.89 -14.04
C GLU A 284 -14.81 5.40 -12.96
N ILE A 285 -14.34 6.34 -12.12
CA ILE A 285 -15.15 6.93 -11.05
C ILE A 285 -16.28 7.79 -11.61
N ALA A 286 -16.00 8.65 -12.59
CA ALA A 286 -17.02 9.49 -13.21
C ALA A 286 -18.13 8.67 -13.89
N ALA A 287 -17.81 7.53 -14.47
CA ALA A 287 -18.78 6.64 -15.09
C ALA A 287 -19.75 5.96 -14.10
N THR A 288 -19.42 5.97 -12.80
CA THR A 288 -20.24 5.35 -11.73
C THR A 288 -21.02 6.39 -10.90
N THR A 289 -20.98 7.65 -11.29
CA THR A 289 -21.65 8.77 -10.63
C THR A 289 -22.78 9.31 -11.46
#